data_02d3a1f8bf1151f3a07455517fae2454
#
_entry.id   02d3a1f8bf1151f3a07455517fae2454
#
_cell.length_a   1.000
_cell.length_b   1.000
_cell.length_c   1.000
_cell.angle_alpha   90.00
_cell.angle_beta   90.00
_cell.angle_gamma   90.00
#
_symmetry.space_group_name_H-M   'P 1'
#
loop_
_entity.id
_entity.type
_entity.pdbx_description
1 polymer ?
#
loop_
_entity_poly.entity_id
_entity_poly.type
_entity_poly.pdbx_seq_one_letter_code
_entity_poly.pdbx_strand_id
1 'polypeptide(L)'
;MFSCSRVASSALLRSRVAARRFLSEDAVKKEAKAAADKATPPLAKEAAKKTGWWHSAELWGGLGAVAGWGMSLSAIYDATLQGPEVISLTMTPVLIVYSSLFARWAWVVKPQNLLLCSCHVANVAAQLNQLRRGLQYKIDNGEQEQVNDMARKAGMAGVALTGGVLAGPTIRSALTNANLGIISTVAAADAGPFTVHFWAPMSKWFISGASFLELHRPTDKISLPQYTALTLTGFFFSRYSLLVVPINYTLCSVNIALFVSSAWHLGRKVKADYIDGPK
;
A
#
# COMPACT_ATOMS: atom_id res chain seq x y z
N MET A 1 60.24 2.86 -18.53
CA MET A 1 59.79 1.71 -17.71
C MET A 1 59.17 2.14 -16.35
N PHE A 2 58.33 3.19 -16.30
CA PHE A 2 57.80 3.70 -15.00
C PHE A 2 56.27 3.90 -14.98
N SER A 3 55.51 3.33 -15.92
CA SER A 3 54.06 3.58 -15.98
C SER A 3 53.17 2.42 -15.48
N CYS A 4 53.68 1.21 -15.32
CA CYS A 4 52.86 0.03 -15.01
C CYS A 4 52.61 -0.20 -13.49
N SER A 5 53.47 0.33 -12.60
CA SER A 5 53.36 0.09 -11.15
C SER A 5 52.28 0.96 -10.45
N ARG A 6 51.96 2.15 -10.99
CA ARG A 6 50.95 3.04 -10.39
C ARG A 6 49.50 2.57 -10.66
N VAL A 7 49.27 1.93 -11.81
CA VAL A 7 47.92 1.43 -12.14
C VAL A 7 47.56 0.21 -11.28
N ALA A 8 48.50 -0.68 -11.04
CA ALA A 8 48.30 -1.85 -10.18
C ALA A 8 48.05 -1.46 -8.70
N SER A 9 48.74 -0.44 -8.19
CA SER A 9 48.52 0.06 -6.81
C SER A 9 47.13 0.70 -6.64
N SER A 10 46.64 1.45 -7.62
CA SER A 10 45.32 2.08 -7.55
C SER A 10 44.16 1.08 -7.65
N ALA A 11 44.34 0.01 -8.43
CA ALA A 11 43.36 -1.07 -8.53
C ALA A 11 43.28 -1.87 -7.22
N LEU A 12 44.40 -2.17 -6.57
CA LEU A 12 44.43 -2.84 -5.26
C LEU A 12 43.87 -1.97 -4.14
N LEU A 13 44.06 -0.66 -4.16
CA LEU A 13 43.44 0.24 -3.20
C LEU A 13 41.90 0.28 -3.37
N ARG A 14 41.43 0.38 -4.61
CA ARG A 14 39.98 0.37 -4.91
C ARG A 14 39.32 -0.96 -4.50
N SER A 15 39.98 -2.08 -4.72
CA SER A 15 39.45 -3.41 -4.29
C SER A 15 39.42 -3.53 -2.76
N ARG A 16 40.40 -3.00 -2.04
CA ARG A 16 40.44 -3.01 -0.56
C ARG A 16 39.40 -2.06 0.04
N VAL A 17 39.10 -0.91 -0.59
CA VAL A 17 38.06 0.01 -0.15
C VAL A 17 36.67 -0.57 -0.44
N ALA A 18 36.48 -1.22 -1.58
CA ALA A 18 35.24 -1.92 -1.90
C ALA A 18 34.98 -3.10 -0.92
N ALA A 19 36.03 -3.92 -0.65
CA ALA A 19 35.92 -5.03 0.31
C ALA A 19 35.64 -4.53 1.75
N ARG A 20 36.26 -3.40 2.18
CA ARG A 20 35.93 -2.79 3.49
C ARG A 20 34.52 -2.24 3.55
N ARG A 21 33.99 -1.67 2.46
CA ARG A 21 32.55 -1.25 2.39
C ARG A 21 31.59 -2.43 2.47
N PHE A 22 31.86 -3.53 1.74
CA PHE A 22 31.07 -4.75 1.83
C PHE A 22 31.08 -5.35 3.23
N LEU A 23 32.24 -5.46 3.86
CA LEU A 23 32.37 -5.95 5.24
C LEU A 23 31.69 -5.03 6.27
N SER A 24 31.66 -3.71 6.04
CA SER A 24 30.93 -2.77 6.91
C SER A 24 29.42 -2.84 6.71
N GLU A 25 28.93 -3.06 5.49
CA GLU A 25 27.50 -3.25 5.21
C GLU A 25 26.97 -4.56 5.81
N ASP A 26 27.72 -5.63 5.75
CA ASP A 26 27.35 -6.91 6.38
C ASP A 26 27.39 -6.83 7.91
N ALA A 27 28.34 -6.10 8.47
CA ALA A 27 28.40 -5.84 9.92
C ALA A 27 27.19 -5.00 10.37
N VAL A 28 26.86 -3.92 9.64
CA VAL A 28 25.69 -3.08 9.91
C VAL A 28 24.38 -3.87 9.76
N LYS A 29 24.27 -4.72 8.73
CA LYS A 29 23.12 -5.62 8.57
C LYS A 29 23.01 -6.62 9.70
N LYS A 30 24.14 -7.17 10.17
CA LYS A 30 24.20 -8.12 11.28
C LYS A 30 23.83 -7.45 12.62
N GLU A 31 24.30 -6.23 12.87
CA GLU A 31 23.92 -5.46 14.05
C GLU A 31 22.45 -5.02 14.01
N ALA A 32 21.96 -4.56 12.85
CA ALA A 32 20.57 -4.20 12.66
C ALA A 32 19.63 -5.43 12.85
N LYS A 33 20.06 -6.62 12.38
CA LYS A 33 19.35 -7.86 12.61
C LYS A 33 19.38 -8.26 14.08
N ALA A 34 20.53 -8.14 14.75
CA ALA A 34 20.66 -8.42 16.18
C ALA A 34 19.86 -7.44 17.05
N ALA A 35 19.79 -6.17 16.66
CA ALA A 35 18.97 -5.17 17.33
C ALA A 35 17.46 -5.44 17.10
N ALA A 36 17.05 -5.82 15.88
CA ALA A 36 15.69 -6.23 15.57
C ALA A 36 15.29 -7.51 16.34
N ASP A 37 16.21 -8.46 16.46
CA ASP A 37 16.01 -9.69 17.24
C ASP A 37 15.92 -9.42 18.76
N LYS A 38 16.62 -8.43 19.28
CA LYS A 38 16.50 -7.97 20.68
C LYS A 38 15.24 -7.17 20.93
N ALA A 39 14.78 -6.39 19.96
CA ALA A 39 13.56 -5.57 20.06
C ALA A 39 12.27 -6.38 19.90
N THR A 40 12.35 -7.64 19.45
CA THR A 40 11.17 -8.51 19.33
C THR A 40 10.84 -9.10 20.70
N PRO A 41 9.64 -8.83 21.27
CA PRO A 41 9.25 -9.38 22.58
C PRO A 41 9.39 -10.90 22.60
N PRO A 42 9.83 -11.50 23.71
CA PRO A 42 10.01 -12.97 23.85
C PRO A 42 8.73 -13.74 23.47
N LEU A 43 7.55 -13.20 23.79
CA LEU A 43 6.24 -13.75 23.42
C LEU A 43 6.02 -13.85 21.92
N ALA A 44 6.53 -12.89 21.13
CA ALA A 44 6.40 -12.93 19.67
C ALA A 44 7.32 -14.00 19.05
N LYS A 45 8.52 -14.21 19.61
CA LYS A 45 9.44 -15.30 19.20
C LYS A 45 8.91 -16.68 19.55
N GLU A 46 8.25 -16.80 20.69
CA GLU A 46 7.68 -18.07 21.17
C GLU A 46 6.39 -18.42 20.41
N ALA A 47 5.57 -17.43 20.08
CA ALA A 47 4.41 -17.56 19.20
C ALA A 47 4.81 -18.02 17.79
N ALA A 48 5.86 -17.45 17.21
CA ALA A 48 6.37 -17.82 15.89
C ALA A 48 6.93 -19.27 15.85
N LYS A 49 7.36 -19.83 16.98
CA LYS A 49 7.98 -21.16 17.08
C LYS A 49 6.97 -22.30 17.28
N LYS A 50 5.74 -22.01 17.71
CA LYS A 50 4.68 -23.00 18.04
C LYS A 50 3.48 -22.98 17.10
N THR A 51 3.40 -22.04 16.16
CA THR A 51 2.24 -21.89 15.29
C THR A 51 2.53 -22.51 13.93
N GLY A 52 1.72 -23.50 13.54
CA GLY A 52 1.79 -24.11 12.21
C GLY A 52 1.66 -23.05 11.10
N TRP A 53 2.03 -23.42 9.86
CA TRP A 53 1.98 -22.58 8.67
C TRP A 53 0.69 -21.75 8.53
N TRP A 54 -0.43 -22.26 9.04
CA TRP A 54 -1.75 -21.60 9.04
C TRP A 54 -1.79 -20.29 9.84
N HIS A 55 -0.84 -20.05 10.73
CA HIS A 55 -0.71 -18.83 11.50
C HIS A 55 0.39 -17.90 10.98
N SER A 56 0.96 -18.20 9.80
CA SER A 56 2.02 -17.37 9.24
C SER A 56 1.47 -16.13 8.55
N ALA A 57 2.16 -15.00 8.74
CA ALA A 57 1.82 -13.74 8.04
C ALA A 57 2.06 -13.89 6.53
N GLU A 58 3.03 -14.70 6.11
CA GLU A 58 3.35 -14.97 4.71
C GLU A 58 2.17 -15.63 3.99
N LEU A 59 1.52 -16.62 4.61
CA LEU A 59 0.35 -17.28 4.04
C LEU A 59 -0.80 -16.29 3.84
N TRP A 60 -1.22 -15.64 4.91
CA TRP A 60 -2.39 -14.75 4.85
C TRP A 60 -2.13 -13.51 3.98
N GLY A 61 -0.91 -12.97 4.05
CA GLY A 61 -0.48 -11.88 3.18
C GLY A 61 -0.35 -12.29 1.72
N GLY A 62 0.11 -13.51 1.45
CA GLY A 62 0.17 -14.08 0.09
C GLY A 62 -1.22 -14.27 -0.52
N LEU A 63 -2.16 -14.90 0.22
CA LEU A 63 -3.55 -15.08 -0.23
C LEU A 63 -4.24 -13.72 -0.47
N GLY A 64 -4.04 -12.76 0.42
CA GLY A 64 -4.56 -11.41 0.25
C GLY A 64 -3.97 -10.70 -0.97
N ALA A 65 -2.68 -10.90 -1.24
CA ALA A 65 -2.02 -10.31 -2.41
C ALA A 65 -2.51 -10.94 -3.72
N VAL A 66 -2.74 -12.25 -3.78
CA VAL A 66 -3.35 -12.93 -4.93
C VAL A 66 -4.75 -12.38 -5.21
N ALA A 67 -5.59 -12.23 -4.17
CA ALA A 67 -6.90 -11.60 -4.32
C ALA A 67 -6.79 -10.14 -4.80
N GLY A 68 -5.79 -9.39 -4.30
CA GLY A 68 -5.48 -8.02 -4.74
C GLY A 68 -5.07 -7.95 -6.22
N TRP A 69 -4.28 -8.90 -6.70
CA TRP A 69 -3.95 -9.03 -8.12
C TRP A 69 -5.18 -9.30 -8.98
N GLY A 70 -6.11 -10.13 -8.52
CA GLY A 70 -7.39 -10.35 -9.20
C GLY A 70 -8.16 -9.04 -9.43
N MET A 71 -8.22 -8.16 -8.42
CA MET A 71 -8.83 -6.83 -8.56
C MET A 71 -8.07 -5.93 -9.55
N SER A 72 -6.74 -5.90 -9.45
CA SER A 72 -5.91 -5.05 -10.32
C SER A 72 -6.01 -5.48 -11.79
N LEU A 73 -5.99 -6.79 -12.06
CA LEU A 73 -6.15 -7.33 -13.41
C LEU A 73 -7.54 -7.07 -13.98
N SER A 74 -8.59 -7.21 -13.17
CA SER A 74 -9.96 -6.86 -13.59
C SER A 74 -10.06 -5.38 -13.96
N ALA A 75 -9.52 -4.48 -13.13
CA ALA A 75 -9.53 -3.06 -13.42
C ALA A 75 -8.71 -2.69 -14.68
N ILE A 76 -7.57 -3.35 -14.91
CA ILE A 76 -6.78 -3.16 -16.14
C ILE A 76 -7.56 -3.66 -17.37
N TYR A 77 -8.21 -4.82 -17.27
CA TYR A 77 -9.01 -5.38 -18.34
C TYR A 77 -10.18 -4.44 -18.71
N ASP A 78 -10.95 -4.00 -17.71
CA ASP A 78 -12.05 -3.04 -17.91
C ASP A 78 -11.55 -1.75 -18.60
N ALA A 79 -10.37 -1.28 -18.18
CA ALA A 79 -9.75 -0.08 -18.75
C ALA A 79 -9.32 -0.26 -20.22
N THR A 80 -9.10 -1.50 -20.70
CA THR A 80 -8.82 -1.77 -22.13
C THR A 80 -10.10 -1.79 -22.98
N LEU A 81 -11.24 -2.07 -22.38
CA LEU A 81 -12.53 -2.15 -23.06
C LEU A 81 -13.27 -0.81 -23.13
N GLN A 82 -12.96 0.11 -22.22
CA GLN A 82 -13.64 1.39 -22.10
C GLN A 82 -12.82 2.53 -22.71
N GLY A 83 -13.51 3.50 -23.30
CA GLY A 83 -12.90 4.70 -23.85
C GLY A 83 -12.41 5.67 -22.76
N PRO A 84 -11.64 6.71 -23.13
CA PRO A 84 -11.09 7.67 -22.19
C PRO A 84 -12.16 8.57 -21.53
N GLU A 85 -13.36 8.65 -22.11
CA GLU A 85 -14.50 9.44 -21.62
C GLU A 85 -15.03 9.01 -20.25
N VAL A 86 -14.84 7.73 -19.88
CA VAL A 86 -15.28 7.18 -18.59
C VAL A 86 -14.24 7.32 -17.48
N ILE A 87 -13.05 7.81 -17.80
CA ILE A 87 -11.95 7.93 -16.83
C ILE A 87 -12.25 9.05 -15.83
N SER A 88 -12.33 8.70 -14.56
CA SER A 88 -12.50 9.68 -13.49
C SER A 88 -11.17 10.37 -13.15
N LEU A 89 -11.03 11.63 -13.55
CA LEU A 89 -9.85 12.44 -13.22
C LEU A 89 -9.78 12.84 -11.74
N THR A 90 -10.82 12.59 -10.96
CA THR A 90 -10.82 12.76 -9.49
C THR A 90 -10.37 11.50 -8.78
N MET A 91 -10.90 10.33 -9.18
CA MET A 91 -10.59 9.05 -8.50
C MET A 91 -9.22 8.49 -8.89
N THR A 92 -8.80 8.67 -10.15
CA THR A 92 -7.52 8.14 -10.64
C THR A 92 -6.31 8.65 -9.83
N PRO A 93 -6.17 9.96 -9.52
CA PRO A 93 -5.10 10.44 -8.62
C PRO A 93 -5.18 9.87 -7.20
N VAL A 94 -6.38 9.69 -6.66
CA VAL A 94 -6.58 9.08 -5.34
C VAL A 94 -6.07 7.64 -5.33
N LEU A 95 -6.35 6.87 -6.39
CA LEU A 95 -5.88 5.49 -6.55
C LEU A 95 -4.36 5.40 -6.73
N ILE A 96 -3.74 6.39 -7.37
CA ILE A 96 -2.27 6.50 -7.48
C ILE A 96 -1.66 6.68 -6.09
N VAL A 97 -2.16 7.64 -5.31
CA VAL A 97 -1.67 7.90 -3.94
C VAL A 97 -1.88 6.68 -3.05
N TYR A 98 -3.07 6.12 -3.03
CA TYR A 98 -3.41 4.90 -2.31
C TYR A 98 -2.43 3.76 -2.63
N SER A 99 -2.24 3.44 -3.91
CA SER A 99 -1.38 2.34 -4.32
C SER A 99 0.09 2.61 -4.02
N SER A 100 0.55 3.86 -4.12
CA SER A 100 1.91 4.25 -3.75
C SER A 100 2.17 4.05 -2.25
N LEU A 101 1.22 4.42 -1.40
CA LEU A 101 1.30 4.20 0.05
C LEU A 101 1.33 2.71 0.40
N PHE A 102 0.49 1.90 -0.26
CA PHE A 102 0.47 0.46 -0.03
C PHE A 102 1.69 -0.27 -0.60
N ALA A 103 2.23 0.15 -1.75
CA ALA A 103 3.50 -0.37 -2.26
C ALA A 103 4.62 -0.13 -1.24
N ARG A 104 4.72 1.09 -0.70
CA ARG A 104 5.70 1.43 0.33
C ARG A 104 5.46 0.66 1.62
N TRP A 105 4.20 0.51 2.06
CA TRP A 105 3.85 -0.27 3.25
C TRP A 105 4.22 -1.74 3.09
N ALA A 106 3.86 -2.37 1.97
CA ALA A 106 4.15 -3.77 1.68
C ALA A 106 5.66 -4.07 1.63
N TRP A 107 6.47 -3.06 1.26
CA TRP A 107 7.93 -3.12 1.28
C TRP A 107 8.52 -3.08 2.69
N VAL A 108 7.95 -2.26 3.59
CA VAL A 108 8.55 -2.04 4.92
C VAL A 108 7.99 -2.93 6.02
N VAL A 109 6.79 -3.48 5.84
CA VAL A 109 6.15 -4.39 6.81
C VAL A 109 6.98 -5.66 7.01
N LYS A 110 6.87 -6.27 8.18
CA LYS A 110 7.56 -7.53 8.47
C LYS A 110 6.53 -8.65 8.72
N PRO A 111 6.64 -9.80 8.05
CA PRO A 111 7.53 -10.06 6.89
C PRO A 111 7.15 -9.21 5.67
N GLN A 112 8.12 -8.93 4.80
CA GLN A 112 7.87 -8.18 3.57
C GLN A 112 6.89 -8.92 2.66
N ASN A 113 5.93 -8.18 2.09
CA ASN A 113 4.99 -8.75 1.13
C ASN A 113 5.29 -8.25 -0.29
N LEU A 114 6.27 -8.89 -0.94
CA LEU A 114 6.72 -8.50 -2.28
C LEU A 114 5.63 -8.69 -3.33
N LEU A 115 4.77 -9.69 -3.18
CA LEU A 115 3.65 -9.92 -4.11
C LEU A 115 2.62 -8.79 -4.02
N LEU A 116 2.32 -8.30 -2.82
CA LEU A 116 1.47 -7.14 -2.62
C LEU A 116 2.14 -5.86 -3.11
N CYS A 117 3.44 -5.71 -2.87
CA CYS A 117 4.21 -4.56 -3.36
C CYS A 117 4.14 -4.48 -4.88
N SER A 118 4.43 -5.57 -5.59
CA SER A 118 4.37 -5.63 -7.06
C SER A 118 2.96 -5.34 -7.61
N CYS A 119 1.92 -5.85 -6.95
CA CYS A 119 0.53 -5.54 -7.29
C CYS A 119 0.25 -4.04 -7.27
N HIS A 120 0.65 -3.36 -6.20
CA HIS A 120 0.43 -1.92 -6.07
C HIS A 120 1.31 -1.09 -7.01
N VAL A 121 2.55 -1.51 -7.29
CA VAL A 121 3.40 -0.87 -8.31
C VAL A 121 2.76 -0.98 -9.70
N ALA A 122 2.26 -2.18 -10.07
CA ALA A 122 1.55 -2.38 -11.32
C ALA A 122 0.28 -1.50 -11.40
N ASN A 123 -0.47 -1.39 -10.30
CA ASN A 123 -1.65 -0.53 -10.26
C ASN A 123 -1.28 0.96 -10.40
N VAL A 124 -0.20 1.44 -9.78
CA VAL A 124 0.28 2.81 -9.98
C VAL A 124 0.58 3.07 -11.45
N ALA A 125 1.28 2.15 -12.13
CA ALA A 125 1.59 2.29 -13.56
C ALA A 125 0.31 2.33 -14.42
N ALA A 126 -0.66 1.46 -14.14
CA ALA A 126 -1.95 1.44 -14.83
C ALA A 126 -2.72 2.74 -14.62
N GLN A 127 -2.81 3.24 -13.38
CA GLN A 127 -3.52 4.47 -13.06
C GLN A 127 -2.84 5.72 -13.65
N LEU A 128 -1.51 5.77 -13.71
CA LEU A 128 -0.77 6.83 -14.40
C LEU A 128 -1.09 6.86 -15.90
N ASN A 129 -1.17 5.69 -16.54
CA ASN A 129 -1.58 5.61 -17.93
C ASN A 129 -3.03 6.06 -18.13
N GLN A 130 -3.95 5.69 -17.24
CA GLN A 130 -5.34 6.16 -17.28
C GLN A 130 -5.42 7.68 -17.08
N LEU A 131 -4.69 8.23 -16.12
CA LEU A 131 -4.62 9.67 -15.91
C LEU A 131 -4.16 10.39 -17.17
N ARG A 132 -3.09 9.90 -17.82
CA ARG A 132 -2.59 10.45 -19.08
C ARG A 132 -3.67 10.41 -20.18
N ARG A 133 -4.37 9.26 -20.36
CA ARG A 133 -5.43 9.11 -21.35
C ARG A 133 -6.60 10.08 -21.10
N GLY A 134 -7.05 10.17 -19.85
CA GLY A 134 -8.15 11.05 -19.47
C GLY A 134 -7.81 12.54 -19.63
N LEU A 135 -6.58 12.95 -19.28
CA LEU A 135 -6.10 14.32 -19.48
C LEU A 135 -5.99 14.66 -20.97
N GLN A 136 -5.44 13.73 -21.79
CA GLN A 136 -5.34 13.93 -23.24
C GLN A 136 -6.74 14.09 -23.86
N TYR A 137 -7.69 13.24 -23.49
CA TYR A 137 -9.07 13.33 -23.94
C TYR A 137 -9.70 14.70 -23.63
N LYS A 138 -9.48 15.24 -22.44
CA LYS A 138 -9.96 16.57 -22.05
C LYS A 138 -9.33 17.68 -22.91
N ILE A 139 -8.03 17.59 -23.16
CA ILE A 139 -7.30 18.54 -24.00
C ILE A 139 -7.84 18.51 -25.43
N ASP A 140 -8.02 17.32 -26.01
CA ASP A 140 -8.51 17.12 -27.38
C ASP A 140 -9.97 17.63 -27.55
N ASN A 141 -10.75 17.65 -26.48
CA ASN A 141 -12.10 18.22 -26.43
C ASN A 141 -12.14 19.72 -26.10
N GLY A 142 -10.99 20.40 -26.03
CA GLY A 142 -10.92 21.85 -25.80
C GLY A 142 -11.07 22.27 -24.34
N GLU A 143 -11.04 21.33 -23.37
CA GLU A 143 -11.19 21.59 -21.94
C GLU A 143 -9.84 21.87 -21.23
N GLN A 144 -8.91 22.54 -21.92
CA GLN A 144 -7.57 22.86 -21.43
C GLN A 144 -7.58 23.65 -20.10
N GLU A 145 -8.54 24.53 -19.92
CA GLU A 145 -8.64 25.34 -18.68
C GLU A 145 -8.95 24.46 -17.46
N GLN A 146 -9.83 23.47 -17.60
CA GLN A 146 -10.10 22.50 -16.54
C GLN A 146 -8.85 21.70 -16.18
N VAL A 147 -8.08 21.27 -17.18
CA VAL A 147 -6.81 20.55 -16.98
C VAL A 147 -5.81 21.41 -16.21
N ASN A 148 -5.69 22.68 -16.57
CA ASN A 148 -4.80 23.62 -15.88
C ASN A 148 -5.23 23.87 -14.42
N ASP A 149 -6.54 24.00 -14.14
CA ASP A 149 -7.06 24.15 -12.78
C ASP A 149 -6.80 22.88 -11.94
N MET A 150 -7.00 21.70 -12.53
CA MET A 150 -6.69 20.43 -11.87
C MET A 150 -5.19 20.32 -11.57
N ALA A 151 -4.32 20.66 -12.52
CA ALA A 151 -2.87 20.65 -12.34
C ALA A 151 -2.43 21.60 -11.23
N ARG A 152 -3.03 22.80 -11.15
CA ARG A 152 -2.78 23.77 -10.08
C ARG A 152 -3.19 23.22 -8.71
N LYS A 153 -4.40 22.65 -8.59
CA LYS A 153 -4.89 22.04 -7.35
C LYS A 153 -4.01 20.86 -6.92
N ALA A 154 -3.64 20.00 -7.87
CA ALA A 154 -2.74 18.87 -7.61
C ALA A 154 -1.34 19.35 -7.18
N GLY A 155 -0.82 20.40 -7.79
CA GLY A 155 0.45 21.03 -7.42
C GLY A 155 0.43 21.57 -5.98
N MET A 156 -0.63 22.32 -5.61
CA MET A 156 -0.80 22.81 -4.24
C MET A 156 -0.90 21.68 -3.21
N ALA A 157 -1.68 20.64 -3.52
CA ALA A 157 -1.78 19.45 -2.65
C ALA A 157 -0.43 18.73 -2.54
N GLY A 158 0.32 18.60 -3.64
CA GLY A 158 1.66 18.01 -3.66
C GLY A 158 2.66 18.78 -2.80
N VAL A 159 2.67 20.09 -2.85
CA VAL A 159 3.51 20.96 -1.99
C VAL A 159 3.15 20.76 -0.51
N ALA A 160 1.85 20.78 -0.17
CA ALA A 160 1.40 20.57 1.21
C ALA A 160 1.78 19.18 1.75
N LEU A 161 1.59 18.13 0.95
CA LEU A 161 1.97 16.76 1.31
C LEU A 161 3.48 16.63 1.49
N THR A 162 4.27 17.19 0.57
CA THR A 162 5.73 17.16 0.66
C THR A 162 6.21 17.89 1.91
N GLY A 163 5.67 19.07 2.18
CA GLY A 163 5.96 19.82 3.41
C GLY A 163 5.64 19.02 4.67
N GLY A 164 4.47 18.36 4.70
CA GLY A 164 4.07 17.48 5.80
C GLY A 164 5.01 16.29 6.00
N VAL A 165 5.45 15.64 4.91
CA VAL A 165 6.40 14.53 4.96
C VAL A 165 7.75 14.97 5.46
N LEU A 166 8.27 16.11 5.00
CA LEU A 166 9.57 16.65 5.42
C LEU A 166 9.56 17.13 6.87
N ALA A 167 8.46 17.76 7.34
CA ALA A 167 8.31 18.21 8.71
C ALA A 167 8.00 17.05 9.69
N GLY A 168 7.48 15.94 9.18
CA GLY A 168 7.01 14.80 9.97
C GLY A 168 8.00 14.30 11.02
N PRO A 169 9.25 13.99 10.69
CA PRO A 169 10.24 13.51 11.66
C PRO A 169 10.52 14.51 12.79
N THR A 170 10.59 15.81 12.47
CA THR A 170 10.82 16.88 13.45
C THR A 170 9.62 17.02 14.39
N ILE A 171 8.39 17.04 13.83
CA ILE A 171 7.17 17.11 14.62
C ILE A 171 7.02 15.88 15.51
N ARG A 172 7.27 14.68 14.97
CA ARG A 172 7.26 13.43 15.72
C ARG A 172 8.20 13.49 16.91
N SER A 173 9.45 13.89 16.69
CA SER A 173 10.46 14.02 17.74
C SER A 173 10.04 15.02 18.82
N ALA A 174 9.57 16.20 18.43
CA ALA A 174 9.08 17.22 19.35
C ALA A 174 7.91 16.71 20.21
N LEU A 175 6.90 16.08 19.61
CA LEU A 175 5.75 15.54 20.34
C LEU A 175 6.13 14.35 21.24
N THR A 176 7.05 13.49 20.80
CA THR A 176 7.51 12.35 21.60
C THR A 176 8.27 12.83 22.83
N ASN A 177 9.09 13.88 22.72
CA ASN A 177 9.90 14.41 23.81
C ASN A 177 9.14 15.36 24.75
N ALA A 178 7.99 15.85 24.33
CA ALA A 178 7.21 16.84 25.10
C ALA A 178 6.47 16.26 26.33
N ASN A 179 6.50 14.93 26.54
CA ASN A 179 5.85 14.23 27.67
C ASN A 179 4.36 14.59 27.84
N LEU A 180 3.62 14.73 26.75
CA LEU A 180 2.19 15.08 26.72
C LEU A 180 1.26 13.86 26.93
N GLY A 181 1.71 12.84 27.65
CA GLY A 181 0.93 11.63 27.95
C GLY A 181 0.52 10.86 26.68
N ILE A 182 -0.77 10.72 26.42
CA ILE A 182 -1.32 9.96 25.30
C ILE A 182 -0.80 10.50 23.94
N ILE A 183 -0.66 11.82 23.79
CA ILE A 183 -0.18 12.43 22.55
C ILE A 183 1.25 11.97 22.23
N SER A 184 2.14 11.97 23.22
CA SER A 184 3.52 11.49 23.04
C SER A 184 3.56 10.00 22.74
N THR A 185 2.72 9.19 23.39
CA THR A 185 2.61 7.74 23.14
C THR A 185 2.13 7.46 21.72
N VAL A 186 1.11 8.16 21.25
CA VAL A 186 0.59 8.02 19.88
C VAL A 186 1.61 8.50 18.83
N ALA A 187 2.33 9.59 19.10
CA ALA A 187 3.38 10.10 18.21
C ALA A 187 4.56 9.12 18.09
N ALA A 188 4.91 8.46 19.19
CA ALA A 188 6.01 7.48 19.23
C ALA A 188 5.63 6.12 18.63
N ALA A 189 4.34 5.80 18.49
CA ALA A 189 3.87 4.48 18.08
C ALA A 189 4.40 4.05 16.69
N ASP A 190 4.78 2.78 16.54
CA ASP A 190 5.30 2.21 15.29
C ASP A 190 4.26 2.17 14.16
N ALA A 191 2.98 2.07 14.51
CA ALA A 191 1.85 2.21 13.57
C ALA A 191 1.10 3.54 13.77
N GLY A 192 1.77 4.56 14.31
CA GLY A 192 1.22 5.88 14.60
C GLY A 192 1.19 6.82 13.38
N PRO A 193 0.64 8.04 13.57
CA PRO A 193 0.31 8.97 12.49
C PRO A 193 1.51 9.53 11.72
N PHE A 194 2.73 9.31 12.20
CA PHE A 194 3.96 9.70 11.51
C PHE A 194 4.60 8.55 10.70
N THR A 195 3.85 7.48 10.43
CA THR A 195 4.37 6.28 9.76
C THR A 195 3.48 5.87 8.58
N VAL A 196 4.06 5.16 7.62
CA VAL A 196 3.30 4.57 6.50
C VAL A 196 2.33 3.48 6.98
N HIS A 197 2.60 2.86 8.14
CA HIS A 197 1.73 1.86 8.76
C HIS A 197 0.37 2.44 9.18
N PHE A 198 0.28 3.74 9.39
CA PHE A 198 -0.97 4.46 9.64
C PHE A 198 -1.60 4.94 8.31
N TRP A 199 -0.84 5.63 7.46
CA TRP A 199 -1.40 6.31 6.29
C TRP A 199 -1.87 5.36 5.19
N ALA A 200 -1.19 4.21 4.99
CA ALA A 200 -1.65 3.24 4.00
C ALA A 200 -3.06 2.70 4.34
N PRO A 201 -3.33 2.17 5.55
CA PRO A 201 -4.69 1.78 5.92
C PRO A 201 -5.69 2.93 5.94
N MET A 202 -5.28 4.13 6.38
CA MET A 202 -6.17 5.30 6.38
C MET A 202 -6.57 5.71 4.97
N SER A 203 -5.66 5.66 3.99
CA SER A 203 -6.02 5.90 2.59
C SER A 203 -7.05 4.90 2.06
N LYS A 204 -7.01 3.65 2.52
CA LYS A 204 -8.02 2.63 2.21
C LYS A 204 -9.39 2.95 2.82
N TRP A 205 -9.44 3.56 4.00
CA TRP A 205 -10.69 4.01 4.60
C TRP A 205 -11.42 5.04 3.74
N PHE A 206 -10.71 5.98 3.10
CA PHE A 206 -11.33 6.94 2.18
C PHE A 206 -12.00 6.25 0.99
N ILE A 207 -11.41 5.16 0.47
CA ILE A 207 -11.97 4.40 -0.66
C ILE A 207 -13.09 3.47 -0.17
N SER A 208 -12.87 2.72 0.91
CA SER A 208 -13.83 1.74 1.43
C SER A 208 -15.03 2.39 2.10
N GLY A 209 -14.86 3.60 2.68
CA GLY A 209 -15.96 4.37 3.27
C GLY A 209 -17.05 4.72 2.25
N ALA A 210 -16.67 5.03 1.02
CA ALA A 210 -17.62 5.26 -0.07
C ALA A 210 -18.48 4.02 -0.36
N SER A 211 -17.92 2.82 -0.22
CA SER A 211 -18.64 1.54 -0.41
C SER A 211 -19.78 1.34 0.61
N PHE A 212 -19.63 1.88 1.82
CA PHE A 212 -20.70 1.84 2.83
C PHE A 212 -21.86 2.78 2.48
N LEU A 213 -21.59 3.89 1.80
CA LEU A 213 -22.62 4.82 1.37
C LEU A 213 -23.48 4.22 0.22
N GLU A 214 -22.94 3.21 -0.46
CA GLU A 214 -23.58 2.55 -1.60
C GLU A 214 -24.17 1.17 -1.28
N LEU A 215 -24.47 0.84 -0.01
CA LEU A 215 -25.03 -0.48 0.39
C LEU A 215 -26.32 -0.87 -0.36
N HIS A 216 -27.06 0.10 -0.88
CA HIS A 216 -28.28 -0.09 -1.65
C HIS A 216 -28.08 -0.07 -3.18
N ARG A 217 -26.81 -0.11 -3.65
CA ARG A 217 -26.49 -0.14 -5.08
C ARG A 217 -27.30 -1.21 -5.82
N PRO A 218 -27.92 -0.91 -6.98
CA PRO A 218 -28.66 -1.87 -7.77
C PRO A 218 -27.83 -3.10 -8.14
N THR A 219 -28.46 -4.29 -8.13
CA THR A 219 -27.73 -5.57 -8.34
C THR A 219 -27.20 -5.76 -9.75
N ASP A 220 -27.81 -5.14 -10.75
CA ASP A 220 -27.35 -5.09 -12.14
C ASP A 220 -26.00 -4.37 -12.29
N LYS A 221 -25.70 -3.41 -11.40
CA LYS A 221 -24.43 -2.66 -11.35
C LYS A 221 -23.37 -3.30 -10.46
N ILE A 222 -23.63 -4.46 -9.88
CA ILE A 222 -22.69 -5.21 -9.05
C ILE A 222 -21.94 -6.23 -9.90
N SER A 223 -20.62 -6.09 -10.02
CA SER A 223 -19.75 -7.05 -10.68
C SER A 223 -19.45 -8.24 -9.76
N LEU A 224 -19.91 -9.44 -10.13
CA LEU A 224 -19.67 -10.66 -9.36
C LEU A 224 -18.16 -10.94 -9.12
N PRO A 225 -17.28 -10.92 -10.16
CA PRO A 225 -15.84 -11.14 -9.97
C PRO A 225 -15.20 -10.10 -9.06
N GLN A 226 -15.54 -8.82 -9.25
CA GLN A 226 -14.99 -7.72 -8.45
C GLN A 226 -15.35 -7.86 -6.97
N TYR A 227 -16.61 -8.08 -6.64
CA TYR A 227 -17.06 -8.20 -5.25
C TYR A 227 -16.60 -9.50 -4.60
N THR A 228 -16.39 -10.57 -5.36
CA THR A 228 -15.73 -11.78 -4.87
C THR A 228 -14.28 -11.48 -4.48
N ALA A 229 -13.52 -10.81 -5.35
CA ALA A 229 -12.13 -10.43 -5.05
C ALA A 229 -12.03 -9.46 -3.85
N LEU A 230 -12.94 -8.48 -3.74
CA LEU A 230 -13.02 -7.56 -2.60
C LEU A 230 -13.31 -8.29 -1.28
N THR A 231 -14.26 -9.23 -1.29
CA THR A 231 -14.61 -10.04 -0.12
C THR A 231 -13.43 -10.88 0.34
N LEU A 232 -12.77 -11.59 -0.57
CA LEU A 232 -11.58 -12.38 -0.26
C LEU A 232 -10.43 -11.50 0.24
N THR A 233 -10.20 -10.35 -0.39
CA THR A 233 -9.20 -9.38 0.03
C THR A 233 -9.46 -8.89 1.46
N GLY A 234 -10.69 -8.49 1.76
CA GLY A 234 -11.10 -8.07 3.10
C GLY A 234 -10.89 -9.16 4.14
N PHE A 235 -11.28 -10.39 3.82
CA PHE A 235 -11.13 -11.55 4.71
C PHE A 235 -9.64 -11.85 5.01
N PHE A 236 -8.82 -12.03 3.98
CA PHE A 236 -7.42 -12.40 4.16
C PHE A 236 -6.62 -11.30 4.86
N PHE A 237 -6.81 -10.04 4.47
CA PHE A 237 -6.08 -8.94 5.10
C PHE A 237 -6.58 -8.57 6.50
N SER A 238 -7.79 -8.90 6.89
CA SER A 238 -8.24 -8.79 8.29
C SER A 238 -7.38 -9.65 9.20
N ARG A 239 -7.11 -10.90 8.80
CA ARG A 239 -6.25 -11.80 9.55
C ARG A 239 -4.78 -11.41 9.45
N TYR A 240 -4.31 -11.07 8.26
CA TYR A 240 -2.94 -10.65 8.00
C TYR A 240 -2.50 -9.48 8.87
N SER A 241 -3.37 -8.47 9.03
CA SER A 241 -3.09 -7.25 9.80
C SER A 241 -2.76 -7.50 11.28
N LEU A 242 -3.21 -8.63 11.83
CA LEU A 242 -2.93 -9.06 13.20
C LEU A 242 -1.66 -9.92 13.32
N LEU A 243 -1.06 -10.32 12.20
CA LEU A 243 0.11 -11.20 12.13
C LEU A 243 1.38 -10.44 11.73
N VAL A 244 1.24 -9.27 11.13
CA VAL A 244 2.37 -8.44 10.69
C VAL A 244 3.02 -7.69 11.84
N VAL A 245 4.26 -7.27 11.64
CA VAL A 245 4.98 -6.40 12.59
C VAL A 245 5.29 -5.06 11.92
N PRO A 246 4.86 -3.96 12.53
CA PRO A 246 4.01 -3.85 13.72
C PRO A 246 2.57 -4.31 13.47
N ILE A 247 1.88 -4.84 14.49
CA ILE A 247 0.44 -5.17 14.41
C ILE A 247 -0.33 -3.91 13.99
N ASN A 248 -1.24 -4.07 13.03
CA ASN A 248 -1.91 -2.92 12.43
C ASN A 248 -3.43 -3.01 12.59
N TYR A 249 -3.93 -2.50 13.71
CA TYR A 249 -5.37 -2.49 14.01
C TYR A 249 -6.17 -1.60 13.05
N THR A 250 -5.57 -0.53 12.52
CA THR A 250 -6.20 0.32 11.49
C THR A 250 -6.40 -0.47 10.21
N LEU A 251 -5.39 -1.26 9.80
CA LEU A 251 -5.52 -2.15 8.65
C LEU A 251 -6.56 -3.26 8.90
N CYS A 252 -6.61 -3.80 10.13
CA CYS A 252 -7.61 -4.79 10.51
C CYS A 252 -9.02 -4.24 10.37
N SER A 253 -9.29 -3.08 10.98
CA SER A 253 -10.62 -2.48 10.98
C SER A 253 -11.12 -2.15 9.56
N VAL A 254 -10.30 -1.56 8.70
CA VAL A 254 -10.70 -1.24 7.33
C VAL A 254 -10.95 -2.50 6.48
N ASN A 255 -10.22 -3.59 6.74
CA ASN A 255 -10.43 -4.85 6.00
C ASN A 255 -11.65 -5.62 6.51
N ILE A 256 -11.97 -5.57 7.80
CA ILE A 256 -13.26 -6.06 8.33
C ILE A 256 -14.42 -5.30 7.68
N ALA A 257 -14.32 -3.98 7.64
CA ALA A 257 -15.31 -3.13 7.00
C ALA A 257 -15.47 -3.47 5.51
N LEU A 258 -14.37 -3.65 4.79
CA LEU A 258 -14.39 -4.08 3.40
C LEU A 258 -15.02 -5.46 3.22
N PHE A 259 -14.67 -6.42 4.07
CA PHE A 259 -15.22 -7.77 4.03
C PHE A 259 -16.73 -7.75 4.20
N VAL A 260 -17.24 -7.06 5.24
CA VAL A 260 -18.67 -7.00 5.54
C VAL A 260 -19.45 -6.34 4.40
N SER A 261 -18.99 -5.17 3.91
CA SER A 261 -19.68 -4.44 2.85
C SER A 261 -19.65 -5.19 1.51
N SER A 262 -18.52 -5.78 1.14
CA SER A 262 -18.40 -6.52 -0.12
C SER A 262 -19.14 -7.86 -0.08
N ALA A 263 -19.13 -8.58 1.05
CA ALA A 263 -19.90 -9.80 1.24
C ALA A 263 -21.40 -9.53 1.16
N TRP A 264 -21.87 -8.39 1.68
CA TRP A 264 -23.25 -7.96 1.54
C TRP A 264 -23.65 -7.78 0.05
N HIS A 265 -22.84 -7.04 -0.71
CA HIS A 265 -23.09 -6.84 -2.14
C HIS A 265 -23.00 -8.16 -2.91
N LEU A 266 -22.00 -8.99 -2.62
CA LEU A 266 -21.85 -10.31 -3.23
C LEU A 266 -23.06 -11.21 -2.98
N GLY A 267 -23.54 -11.27 -1.73
CA GLY A 267 -24.72 -12.03 -1.36
C GLY A 267 -25.99 -11.57 -2.09
N ARG A 268 -26.18 -10.23 -2.19
CA ARG A 268 -27.30 -9.66 -2.96
C ARG A 268 -27.22 -10.02 -4.44
N LYS A 269 -26.01 -9.96 -5.04
CA LYS A 269 -25.79 -10.31 -6.44
C LYS A 269 -26.05 -11.79 -6.70
N VAL A 270 -25.46 -12.67 -5.87
CA VAL A 270 -25.68 -14.12 -5.99
C VAL A 270 -27.16 -14.47 -5.83
N LYS A 271 -27.84 -13.84 -4.88
CA LYS A 271 -29.29 -14.04 -4.70
C LYS A 271 -30.06 -13.64 -5.96
N ALA A 272 -29.80 -12.46 -6.51
CA ALA A 272 -30.49 -11.96 -7.68
C ALA A 272 -30.26 -12.82 -8.94
N ASP A 273 -29.00 -13.27 -9.16
CA ASP A 273 -28.64 -13.97 -10.39
C ASP A 273 -28.97 -15.46 -10.37
N TYR A 274 -28.90 -16.12 -9.19
CA TYR A 274 -28.98 -17.60 -9.10
C TYR A 274 -30.12 -18.13 -8.28
N ILE A 275 -30.75 -17.35 -7.38
CA ILE A 275 -31.83 -17.77 -6.53
C ILE A 275 -33.17 -17.23 -7.04
N ASP A 276 -33.21 -15.89 -7.27
CA ASP A 276 -34.45 -15.24 -7.72
C ASP A 276 -34.69 -15.37 -9.24
N GLY A 277 -33.62 -15.78 -10.00
CA GLY A 277 -33.66 -15.92 -11.46
C GLY A 277 -33.59 -14.56 -12.20
N PRO A 278 -33.28 -14.58 -13.51
CA PRO A 278 -33.30 -13.37 -14.31
C PRO A 278 -34.73 -12.83 -14.41
N LYS A 279 -34.91 -11.57 -14.01
CA LYS A 279 -36.18 -10.83 -14.20
C LYS A 279 -36.28 -10.30 -15.61
#